data_c95d77e521c918f252607f3a46301ac6
#
_entry.id   c95d77e521c918f252607f3a46301ac6
#
_cell.length_a   1.000
_cell.length_b   1.000
_cell.length_c   1.000
_cell.angle_alpha   90.00
_cell.angle_beta   90.00
_cell.angle_gamma   90.00
#
_symmetry.space_group_name_H-M   'P 1'
#
loop_
_entity.id
_entity.type
_entity.pdbx_description
1 polymer ?
#
loop_
_entity_poly.entity_id
_entity_poly.type
_entity_poly.pdbx_seq_one_letter_code
_entity_poly.pdbx_strand_id
1 'polypeptide(L)'
;MAKKIDKESLIGKTKGIYTLIENVSVTHSLFKCQKCGKTYKMNFYSWYHRGRQICKCMYKDTHHKLYGRYDKMLYRCYNSNSDNYQYYGGRGIKVCERWKHNFKNFLEDMQPTYFEGAELDRIDNDSDYSPSNC
;
A
#
# COMPACT_ATOMS: atom_id res chain seq x y z
N MET A 1 -14.93 11.87 32.80
CA MET A 1 -13.95 12.76 32.14
C MET A 1 -13.08 11.96 31.20
N ALA A 2 -12.87 12.46 30.00
CA ALA A 2 -11.92 11.86 29.10
C ALA A 2 -10.48 12.02 29.65
N LYS A 3 -9.72 10.94 29.70
CA LYS A 3 -8.33 10.96 30.17
C LYS A 3 -7.50 11.79 29.18
N LYS A 4 -6.79 12.79 29.70
CA LYS A 4 -5.88 13.61 28.88
C LYS A 4 -4.75 12.73 28.33
N ILE A 5 -4.55 12.77 27.02
CA ILE A 5 -3.48 12.01 26.36
C ILE A 5 -2.15 12.74 26.61
N ASP A 6 -1.19 12.02 27.19
CA ASP A 6 0.18 12.52 27.32
C ASP A 6 0.93 12.31 26.01
N LYS A 7 0.94 13.34 25.17
CA LYS A 7 1.58 13.30 23.85
C LYS A 7 3.09 13.15 23.89
N GLU A 8 3.73 13.69 24.92
CA GLU A 8 5.19 13.65 25.05
C GLU A 8 5.68 12.22 25.28
N SER A 9 4.93 11.44 26.05
CA SER A 9 5.26 10.03 26.28
C SER A 9 5.16 9.16 25.02
N LEU A 10 4.51 9.67 23.97
CA LEU A 10 4.31 8.95 22.72
C LEU A 10 5.36 9.27 21.64
N ILE A 11 6.26 10.22 21.90
CA ILE A 11 7.37 10.51 20.98
C ILE A 11 8.23 9.25 20.84
N GLY A 12 8.55 8.89 19.59
CA GLY A 12 9.26 7.67 19.25
C GLY A 12 8.37 6.43 19.08
N LYS A 13 7.08 6.52 19.41
CA LYS A 13 6.13 5.42 19.19
C LYS A 13 5.65 5.40 17.75
N THR A 14 5.50 4.19 17.21
CA THR A 14 5.01 3.94 15.86
C THR A 14 3.59 3.38 15.89
N LYS A 15 2.72 3.94 15.05
CA LYS A 15 1.38 3.42 14.81
C LYS A 15 1.09 3.45 13.32
N GLY A 16 0.72 2.32 12.74
CA GLY A 16 0.68 2.18 11.30
C GLY A 16 2.09 2.29 10.71
N ILE A 17 2.27 3.14 9.72
CA ILE A 17 3.56 3.38 9.07
C ILE A 17 4.27 4.65 9.56
N TYR A 18 3.73 5.32 10.57
CA TYR A 18 4.25 6.60 11.05
C TYR A 18 4.71 6.55 12.50
N THR A 19 5.90 7.08 12.73
CA THR A 19 6.47 7.28 14.07
C THR A 19 6.32 8.75 14.47
N LEU A 20 5.81 9.01 15.66
CA LEU A 20 5.71 10.36 16.22
C LEU A 20 7.12 10.88 16.57
N ILE A 21 7.48 12.02 15.98
CA ILE A 21 8.80 12.65 16.17
C ILE A 21 8.72 13.84 17.13
N GLU A 22 7.75 14.73 16.93
CA GLU A 22 7.66 15.98 17.66
C GLU A 22 6.21 16.47 17.71
N ASN A 23 5.83 17.06 18.84
CA ASN A 23 4.54 17.73 19.00
C ASN A 23 4.69 19.21 18.64
N VAL A 24 4.00 19.65 17.59
CA VAL A 24 4.08 21.02 17.06
C VAL A 24 3.01 21.93 17.66
N SER A 25 1.81 21.41 17.85
CA SER A 25 0.68 22.14 18.40
C SER A 25 -0.30 21.22 19.12
N VAL A 26 -1.37 21.78 19.66
CA VAL A 26 -2.43 20.99 20.33
C VAL A 26 -2.98 19.89 19.42
N THR A 27 -3.12 20.16 18.14
CA THR A 27 -3.77 19.23 17.19
C THR A 27 -2.82 18.57 16.21
N HIS A 28 -1.62 19.13 15.98
CA HIS A 28 -0.70 18.65 14.97
C HIS A 28 0.66 18.27 15.53
N SER A 29 1.25 17.26 14.93
CA SER A 29 2.58 16.74 15.26
C SER A 29 3.35 16.39 13.99
N LEU A 30 4.66 16.24 14.12
CA LEU A 30 5.53 15.73 13.04
C LEU A 30 5.66 14.21 13.17
N PHE A 31 5.52 13.54 12.06
CA PHE A 31 5.63 12.09 11.95
C PHE A 31 6.60 11.68 10.86
N LYS A 32 7.40 10.67 11.15
CA LYS A 32 8.30 10.07 10.16
C LYS A 32 7.64 8.85 9.54
N CYS A 33 7.55 8.83 8.22
CA CYS A 33 7.10 7.65 7.49
C CYS A 33 8.18 6.57 7.51
N GLN A 34 7.83 5.38 7.97
CA GLN A 34 8.77 4.26 8.04
C GLN A 34 9.11 3.67 6.66
N LYS A 35 8.30 3.99 5.63
CA LYS A 35 8.56 3.52 4.26
C LYS A 35 9.52 4.43 3.49
N CYS A 36 9.31 5.75 3.50
CA CYS A 36 10.13 6.68 2.72
C CYS A 36 11.11 7.51 3.55
N GLY A 37 11.04 7.44 4.88
CA GLY A 37 11.90 8.20 5.80
C GLY A 37 11.62 9.69 5.89
N LYS A 38 10.66 10.22 5.11
CA LYS A 38 10.30 11.64 5.14
C LYS A 38 9.40 11.96 6.33
N THR A 39 9.46 13.22 6.79
CA THR A 39 8.61 13.74 7.86
C THR A 39 7.43 14.53 7.30
N TYR A 40 6.30 14.40 7.98
CA TYR A 40 5.04 15.07 7.60
C TYR A 40 4.36 15.65 8.84
N LYS A 41 3.83 16.87 8.71
CA LYS A 41 2.96 17.46 9.71
C LYS A 41 1.54 16.95 9.51
N MET A 42 1.00 16.27 10.52
CA MET A 42 -0.33 15.67 10.45
C MET A 42 -1.09 15.86 11.75
N ASN A 43 -2.41 15.66 11.70
CA ASN A 43 -3.26 15.70 12.88
C ASN A 43 -2.91 14.54 13.81
N PHE A 44 -2.56 14.87 15.06
CA PHE A 44 -2.18 13.90 16.10
C PHE A 44 -3.29 12.90 16.41
N TYR A 45 -4.52 13.37 16.59
CA TYR A 45 -5.63 12.50 17.00
C TYR A 45 -6.01 11.50 15.92
N SER A 46 -5.90 11.90 14.65
CA SER A 46 -6.11 10.97 13.52
C SER A 46 -5.12 9.82 13.53
N TRP A 47 -3.84 10.12 13.82
CA TRP A 47 -2.82 9.08 13.98
C TRP A 47 -3.06 8.24 15.23
N TYR A 48 -3.36 8.88 16.36
CA TYR A 48 -3.52 8.21 17.66
C TYR A 48 -4.68 7.21 17.66
N HIS A 49 -5.83 7.58 17.11
CA HIS A 49 -7.03 6.73 17.14
C HIS A 49 -7.07 5.70 16.01
N ARG A 50 -6.60 6.03 14.82
CA ARG A 50 -6.78 5.20 13.63
C ARG A 50 -5.50 4.52 13.13
N GLY A 51 -4.34 5.14 13.35
CA GLY A 51 -3.09 4.71 12.74
C GLY A 51 -3.14 4.81 11.22
N ARG A 52 -2.28 5.62 10.61
CA ARG A 52 -2.28 5.76 9.15
C ARG A 52 -1.41 4.69 8.49
N GLN A 53 -1.95 4.03 7.50
CA GLN A 53 -1.26 3.03 6.68
C GLN A 53 -0.81 3.59 5.31
N ILE A 54 -1.20 4.83 4.98
CA ILE A 54 -0.96 5.43 3.68
C ILE A 54 -0.08 6.67 3.84
N CYS A 55 1.02 6.71 3.09
CA CYS A 55 1.91 7.86 2.99
C CYS A 55 1.74 8.58 1.65
N LYS A 56 2.05 9.88 1.61
CA LYS A 56 2.13 10.64 0.35
C LYS A 56 3.12 10.03 -0.66
N CYS A 57 4.14 9.34 -0.19
CA CYS A 57 5.06 8.61 -1.08
C CYS A 57 4.36 7.48 -1.86
N MET A 58 3.29 6.93 -1.31
CA MET A 58 2.48 5.89 -1.97
C MET A 58 1.53 6.48 -3.01
N TYR A 59 1.15 7.75 -2.88
CA TYR A 59 0.30 8.42 -3.88
C TYR A 59 0.98 8.58 -5.24
N LYS A 60 2.30 8.69 -5.28
CA LYS A 60 3.04 8.71 -6.55
C LYS A 60 2.88 7.40 -7.29
N ASP A 61 2.85 6.28 -6.54
CA ASP A 61 2.64 4.96 -7.11
C ASP A 61 1.21 4.81 -7.63
N THR A 62 0.20 5.30 -6.88
CA THR A 62 -1.21 5.22 -7.28
C THR A 62 -1.55 6.07 -8.51
N HIS A 63 -0.75 7.07 -8.83
CA HIS A 63 -0.90 7.88 -10.04
C HIS A 63 -0.14 7.31 -11.25
N HIS A 64 0.66 6.27 -11.04
CA HIS A 64 1.35 5.62 -12.14
C HIS A 64 0.35 4.84 -13.02
N LYS A 65 0.48 4.94 -14.34
CA LYS A 65 -0.44 4.30 -15.29
C LYS A 65 -0.57 2.78 -15.14
N LEU A 66 0.44 2.11 -14.59
CA LEU A 66 0.41 0.67 -14.32
C LEU A 66 -0.20 0.31 -12.97
N TYR A 67 -0.42 1.28 -12.07
CA TYR A 67 -0.94 1.00 -10.74
C TYR A 67 -2.35 0.40 -10.77
N GLY A 68 -3.21 0.88 -11.66
CA GLY A 68 -4.57 0.35 -11.80
C GLY A 68 -4.59 -1.14 -12.17
N ARG A 69 -3.63 -1.59 -12.98
CA ARG A 69 -3.49 -3.01 -13.36
C ARG A 69 -3.00 -3.86 -12.19
N TYR A 70 -2.05 -3.34 -11.44
CA TYR A 70 -1.55 -3.94 -10.21
C TYR A 70 -2.65 -4.08 -9.16
N ASP A 71 -3.40 -3.01 -8.91
CA ASP A 71 -4.51 -2.99 -7.95
C ASP A 71 -5.61 -3.98 -8.34
N LYS A 72 -6.02 -4.03 -9.60
CA LYS A 72 -7.00 -5.00 -10.10
C LYS A 72 -6.52 -6.44 -9.96
N MET A 73 -5.26 -6.71 -10.19
CA MET A 73 -4.66 -8.04 -10.00
C MET A 73 -4.82 -8.51 -8.54
N LEU A 74 -4.45 -7.66 -7.59
CA LEU A 74 -4.61 -7.94 -6.15
C LEU A 74 -6.09 -8.11 -5.77
N TYR A 75 -6.97 -7.26 -6.30
CA TYR A 75 -8.40 -7.32 -6.02
C TYR A 75 -9.02 -8.65 -6.48
N ARG A 76 -8.71 -9.12 -7.67
CA ARG A 76 -9.20 -10.39 -8.21
C ARG A 76 -8.73 -11.60 -7.40
N CYS A 77 -7.50 -11.56 -6.91
CA CYS A 77 -6.90 -12.68 -6.19
C CYS A 77 -7.26 -12.74 -4.70
N TYR A 78 -7.51 -11.58 -4.06
CA TYR A 78 -7.62 -11.51 -2.60
C TYR A 78 -8.92 -10.92 -2.06
N ASN A 79 -9.76 -10.32 -2.89
CA ASN A 79 -11.03 -9.75 -2.45
C ASN A 79 -12.22 -10.60 -2.94
N SER A 80 -12.87 -11.29 -2.00
CA SER A 80 -14.03 -12.15 -2.29
C SER A 80 -15.26 -11.40 -2.81
N ASN A 81 -15.29 -10.06 -2.69
CA ASN A 81 -16.34 -9.23 -3.26
C ASN A 81 -16.12 -8.89 -4.74
N SER A 82 -14.96 -9.28 -5.31
CA SER A 82 -14.72 -9.12 -6.75
C SER A 82 -15.63 -10.04 -7.55
N ASP A 83 -16.26 -9.51 -8.60
CA ASP A 83 -17.11 -10.29 -9.52
C ASP A 83 -16.35 -11.43 -10.20
N ASN A 84 -15.03 -11.26 -10.34
CA ASN A 84 -14.14 -12.23 -10.97
C ASN A 84 -13.40 -13.12 -9.96
N TYR A 85 -13.62 -12.96 -8.67
CA TYR A 85 -12.89 -13.72 -7.64
C TYR A 85 -12.93 -15.23 -7.87
N GLN A 86 -14.07 -15.77 -8.27
CA GLN A 86 -14.24 -17.20 -8.55
C GLN A 86 -13.29 -17.73 -9.65
N TYR A 87 -12.83 -16.87 -10.54
CA TYR A 87 -11.91 -17.23 -11.63
C TYR A 87 -10.43 -17.03 -11.27
N TYR A 88 -10.13 -16.38 -10.15
CA TYR A 88 -8.77 -16.04 -9.69
C TYR A 88 -8.51 -16.57 -8.27
N GLY A 89 -8.72 -15.76 -7.25
CA GLY A 89 -8.47 -16.16 -5.86
C GLY A 89 -9.31 -17.36 -5.41
N GLY A 90 -10.56 -17.46 -5.87
CA GLY A 90 -11.44 -18.60 -5.59
C GLY A 90 -10.96 -19.93 -6.17
N ARG A 91 -10.10 -19.89 -7.22
CA ARG A 91 -9.41 -21.05 -7.80
C ARG A 91 -8.04 -21.34 -7.17
N GLY A 92 -7.60 -20.50 -6.23
CA GLY A 92 -6.25 -20.58 -5.65
C GLY A 92 -5.17 -19.83 -6.42
N ILE A 93 -5.54 -18.98 -7.39
CA ILE A 93 -4.60 -18.09 -8.10
C ILE A 93 -4.11 -17.02 -7.13
N LYS A 94 -2.80 -16.85 -7.05
CA LYS A 94 -2.12 -15.90 -6.15
C LYS A 94 -1.24 -14.94 -6.94
N VAL A 95 -0.78 -13.90 -6.26
CA VAL A 95 0.27 -13.00 -6.72
C VAL A 95 1.57 -13.41 -6.02
N CYS A 96 2.68 -13.47 -6.74
CA CYS A 96 3.98 -13.82 -6.16
C CYS A 96 4.35 -12.88 -5.01
N GLU A 97 5.11 -13.38 -4.03
CA GLU A 97 5.48 -12.61 -2.84
C GLU A 97 6.24 -11.32 -3.19
N ARG A 98 7.06 -11.35 -4.24
CA ARG A 98 7.79 -10.18 -4.73
C ARG A 98 6.87 -9.00 -5.08
N TRP A 99 5.68 -9.26 -5.62
CA TRP A 99 4.73 -8.25 -6.06
C TRP A 99 3.62 -7.94 -5.04
N LYS A 100 3.29 -8.91 -4.20
CA LYS A 100 2.07 -8.87 -3.36
C LYS A 100 1.95 -7.60 -2.51
N HIS A 101 3.05 -7.11 -1.95
CA HIS A 101 3.07 -5.95 -1.07
C HIS A 101 3.95 -4.82 -1.59
N ASN A 102 4.41 -4.89 -2.83
CA ASN A 102 5.38 -3.93 -3.36
C ASN A 102 5.13 -3.62 -4.83
N PHE A 103 4.45 -2.51 -5.08
CA PHE A 103 4.20 -2.01 -6.45
C PHE A 103 5.49 -1.71 -7.21
N LYS A 104 6.53 -1.23 -6.54
CA LYS A 104 7.82 -0.93 -7.19
C LYS A 104 8.45 -2.17 -7.81
N ASN A 105 8.38 -3.31 -7.14
CA ASN A 105 8.86 -4.57 -7.68
C ASN A 105 8.06 -5.00 -8.92
N PHE A 106 6.74 -4.86 -8.87
CA PHE A 106 5.87 -5.11 -10.02
C PHE A 106 6.23 -4.19 -11.20
N LEU A 107 6.41 -2.90 -10.92
CA LEU A 107 6.78 -1.91 -11.93
C LEU A 107 8.14 -2.22 -12.58
N GLU A 108 9.14 -2.56 -11.76
CA GLU A 108 10.48 -2.93 -12.23
C GLU A 108 10.43 -4.12 -13.21
N ASP A 109 9.62 -5.13 -12.89
CA ASP A 109 9.52 -6.35 -13.68
C ASP A 109 8.67 -6.17 -14.95
N MET A 110 7.61 -5.35 -14.89
CA MET A 110 6.62 -5.27 -15.97
C MET A 110 6.74 -4.03 -16.85
N GLN A 111 7.35 -2.95 -16.39
CA GLN A 111 7.51 -1.73 -17.18
C GLN A 111 8.32 -1.93 -18.47
N PRO A 112 9.39 -2.75 -18.51
CA PRO A 112 10.17 -2.97 -19.73
C PRO A 112 9.37 -3.53 -20.90
N THR A 113 8.33 -4.33 -20.63
CA THR A 113 7.48 -4.96 -21.65
C THR A 113 6.14 -4.26 -21.86
N TYR A 114 5.87 -3.22 -21.06
CA TYR A 114 4.62 -2.46 -21.16
C TYR A 114 4.59 -1.61 -22.45
N PHE A 115 3.44 -1.60 -23.09
CA PHE A 115 3.10 -0.66 -24.16
C PHE A 115 1.70 -0.08 -23.92
N GLU A 116 1.40 1.08 -24.50
CA GLU A 116 0.13 1.76 -24.31
C GLU A 116 -1.05 0.88 -24.75
N GLY A 117 -2.05 0.77 -23.90
CA GLY A 117 -3.22 -0.09 -24.13
C GLY A 117 -3.03 -1.57 -23.75
N ALA A 118 -1.83 -1.97 -23.32
CA ALA A 118 -1.57 -3.35 -22.90
C ALA A 118 -2.35 -3.72 -21.64
N GLU A 119 -2.88 -4.92 -21.62
CA GLU A 119 -3.50 -5.53 -20.43
C GLU A 119 -2.52 -6.47 -19.74
N LEU A 120 -2.65 -6.60 -18.41
CA LEU A 120 -1.89 -7.60 -17.65
C LEU A 120 -2.56 -8.96 -17.80
N ASP A 121 -1.84 -9.90 -18.40
CA ASP A 121 -2.33 -11.25 -18.63
C ASP A 121 -1.30 -12.28 -18.18
N ARG A 122 -1.76 -13.49 -17.90
CA ARG A 122 -0.92 -14.63 -17.55
C ARG A 122 -0.71 -15.51 -18.78
N ILE A 123 0.52 -15.95 -18.95
CA ILE A 123 0.90 -16.88 -20.05
C ILE A 123 0.18 -18.22 -19.83
N ASP A 124 0.27 -18.76 -18.62
CA ASP A 124 -0.50 -19.90 -18.16
C ASP A 124 -1.62 -19.42 -17.22
N ASN A 125 -2.87 -19.56 -17.65
CA ASN A 125 -4.05 -19.12 -16.91
C ASN A 125 -4.32 -19.92 -15.64
N ASP A 126 -3.70 -21.07 -15.47
CA ASP A 126 -3.84 -21.93 -14.29
C ASP A 126 -2.73 -21.70 -13.26
N SER A 127 -1.76 -20.85 -13.59
CA SER A 127 -0.64 -20.49 -12.73
C SER A 127 -0.78 -19.08 -12.16
N ASP A 128 -0.01 -18.77 -11.11
CA ASP A 128 -0.04 -17.50 -10.40
C ASP A 128 0.51 -16.33 -11.23
N TYR A 129 0.18 -15.11 -10.78
CA TYR A 129 0.82 -13.89 -11.29
C TYR A 129 2.26 -13.82 -10.80
N SER A 130 3.20 -13.81 -11.73
CA SER A 130 4.63 -13.72 -11.46
C SER A 130 5.38 -13.13 -12.65
N PRO A 131 6.64 -12.65 -12.47
CA PRO A 131 7.45 -12.15 -13.59
C PRO A 131 7.64 -13.15 -14.74
N SER A 132 7.69 -14.45 -14.41
CA SER A 132 7.87 -15.51 -15.42
C SER A 132 6.57 -15.92 -16.12
N ASN A 133 5.42 -15.51 -15.60
CA ASN A 133 4.09 -15.90 -16.11
C ASN A 133 3.26 -14.73 -16.65
N CYS A 134 3.82 -13.55 -16.73
CA CYS A 134 3.11 -12.34 -17.21
C CYS A 134 3.80 -11.61 -18.35
#